data_be70469273d6aa616d116c0005875a01
#
_entry.id   be70469273d6aa616d116c0005875a01
#
_cell.length_a   1.000
_cell.length_b   1.000
_cell.length_c   1.000
_cell.angle_alpha   90.00
_cell.angle_beta   90.00
_cell.angle_gamma   90.00
#
_symmetry.space_group_name_H-M   'P 1'
#
loop_
_entity.id
_entity.type
_entity.pdbx_description
1 polymer ?
#
loop_
_entity_poly.entity_id
_entity_poly.type
_entity_poly.pdbx_seq_one_letter_code
_entity_poly.pdbx_strand_id
1 'polypeptide(L)'
;MAIFQVTNIISTLEKLPLKNGYIYYIANLDDLSNIMSHGISAISTDPKRSHAEPIYGKAISEYVSLYFNPRNATLYSAQKSYGSKVIILQIHKTALLADEVIFTNASATATRYECANELSDLLNTQFISWIEVMSKGWNHVNKSIEQSKRDKMMAEALVPTHLPIDMIAGIICQDSSIAKSIASDYSITAVVDMEYFFPIKLYAPQSKDELMGLIDDEDIYLGDIDTSAITDMSELFYESWREDFSGIESWDVSSVTDMSRMFDGCENFNQPLNNWDVSSVTDMNGVFADCENFNQPLDNWDVSSVTDMSYMFVGCENFNQPLDNWLINNPNADKIINEIYCYGTFEKARATIKPINGKYHPKYKWQLKLLTLDNSLNLGDIDTSAITDMSEL
;
A
#
# COMPACT_ATOMS: atom_id res chain seq x y z
N MET A 1 -10.20 -4.19 -48.36
CA MET A 1 -9.19 -3.26 -47.81
C MET A 1 -9.50 -2.84 -46.38
N ALA A 2 -10.67 -2.27 -46.09
CA ALA A 2 -11.02 -1.81 -44.73
C ALA A 2 -10.90 -2.88 -43.60
N ILE A 3 -11.42 -4.10 -43.84
CA ILE A 3 -11.34 -5.20 -42.86
C ILE A 3 -9.88 -5.57 -42.57
N PHE A 4 -9.02 -5.60 -43.58
CA PHE A 4 -7.60 -5.92 -43.41
C PHE A 4 -6.85 -4.84 -42.62
N GLN A 5 -7.18 -3.56 -42.82
CA GLN A 5 -6.63 -2.44 -42.08
C GLN A 5 -7.06 -2.51 -40.60
N VAL A 6 -8.33 -2.76 -40.32
CA VAL A 6 -8.85 -2.89 -38.95
C VAL A 6 -8.18 -4.05 -38.21
N THR A 7 -8.03 -5.22 -38.87
CA THR A 7 -7.34 -6.40 -38.30
C THR A 7 -5.88 -6.09 -37.96
N ASN A 8 -5.20 -5.31 -38.81
CA ASN A 8 -3.79 -4.92 -38.56
C ASN A 8 -3.66 -3.95 -37.38
N ILE A 9 -4.58 -2.98 -37.25
CA ILE A 9 -4.63 -2.05 -36.13
C ILE A 9 -4.85 -2.78 -34.81
N ILE A 10 -5.83 -3.67 -34.74
CA ILE A 10 -6.13 -4.47 -33.55
C ILE A 10 -4.90 -5.32 -33.18
N SER A 11 -4.31 -6.02 -34.15
CA SER A 11 -3.11 -6.82 -33.93
C SER A 11 -1.93 -6.01 -33.42
N THR A 12 -1.78 -4.75 -33.84
CA THR A 12 -0.73 -3.85 -33.37
C THR A 12 -0.99 -3.43 -31.90
N LEU A 13 -2.22 -3.03 -31.57
CA LEU A 13 -2.61 -2.68 -30.20
C LEU A 13 -2.40 -3.84 -29.21
N GLU A 14 -2.65 -5.08 -29.64
CA GLU A 14 -2.49 -6.27 -28.81
C GLU A 14 -1.02 -6.60 -28.53
N LYS A 15 -0.11 -6.22 -29.41
CA LYS A 15 1.33 -6.46 -29.26
C LYS A 15 2.04 -5.43 -28.39
N LEU A 16 1.40 -4.28 -28.09
CA LEU A 16 2.02 -3.27 -27.24
C LEU A 16 2.21 -3.81 -25.82
N PRO A 17 3.38 -3.69 -25.20
CA PRO A 17 3.67 -4.20 -23.87
C PRO A 17 3.13 -3.27 -22.77
N LEU A 18 1.85 -2.92 -22.84
CA LEU A 18 1.18 -2.04 -21.90
C LEU A 18 0.85 -2.80 -20.61
N LYS A 19 1.18 -2.24 -19.46
CA LYS A 19 0.84 -2.83 -18.14
C LYS A 19 -0.68 -2.95 -18.04
N ASN A 20 -1.18 -4.17 -17.85
CA ASN A 20 -2.60 -4.51 -17.79
C ASN A 20 -3.44 -4.06 -19.03
N GLY A 21 -2.79 -3.71 -20.15
CA GLY A 21 -3.46 -3.29 -21.39
C GLY A 21 -3.99 -1.86 -21.39
N TYR A 22 -3.57 -1.03 -20.44
CA TYR A 22 -3.95 0.37 -20.31
C TYR A 22 -2.80 1.34 -20.60
N ILE A 23 -3.17 2.59 -20.90
CA ILE A 23 -2.33 3.78 -20.81
C ILE A 23 -2.87 4.65 -19.67
N TYR A 24 -2.13 5.62 -19.21
CA TYR A 24 -2.38 6.24 -17.91
C TYR A 24 -2.41 7.76 -17.96
N TYR A 25 -3.31 8.36 -17.18
CA TYR A 25 -3.34 9.77 -16.89
C TYR A 25 -3.17 10.00 -15.38
N ILE A 26 -2.32 10.95 -15.01
CA ILE A 26 -2.05 11.28 -13.61
C ILE A 26 -2.87 12.52 -13.26
N ALA A 27 -3.69 12.43 -12.24
CA ALA A 27 -4.58 13.50 -11.80
C ALA A 27 -4.47 13.74 -10.29
N ASN A 28 -4.94 14.92 -9.86
CA ASN A 28 -5.25 15.19 -8.46
C ASN A 28 -6.70 14.78 -8.19
N LEU A 29 -6.98 14.26 -7.01
CA LEU A 29 -8.33 13.92 -6.55
C LEU A 29 -9.27 15.13 -6.62
N ASP A 30 -8.76 16.33 -6.31
CA ASP A 30 -9.55 17.57 -6.35
C ASP A 30 -10.07 17.89 -7.76
N ASP A 31 -9.43 17.40 -8.83
CA ASP A 31 -9.85 17.58 -10.20
C ASP A 31 -10.85 16.51 -10.69
N LEU A 32 -11.03 15.42 -9.90
CA LEU A 32 -11.78 14.25 -10.35
C LEU A 32 -13.23 14.56 -10.71
N SER A 33 -13.91 15.40 -9.92
CA SER A 33 -15.30 15.78 -10.21
C SER A 33 -15.48 16.45 -11.57
N ASN A 34 -14.53 17.31 -11.94
CA ASN A 34 -14.51 17.95 -13.25
C ASN A 34 -14.23 16.94 -14.37
N ILE A 35 -13.25 16.06 -14.15
CA ILE A 35 -12.90 15.00 -15.11
C ILE A 35 -14.09 14.07 -15.36
N MET A 36 -14.76 13.63 -14.29
CA MET A 36 -15.91 12.72 -14.42
C MET A 36 -17.17 13.38 -14.99
N SER A 37 -17.21 14.72 -15.04
CA SER A 37 -18.31 15.46 -15.64
C SER A 37 -18.05 15.82 -17.11
N HIS A 38 -16.80 16.12 -17.47
CA HIS A 38 -16.47 16.73 -18.75
C HIS A 38 -15.38 15.98 -19.56
N GLY A 39 -14.79 14.91 -18.98
CA GLY A 39 -13.60 14.26 -19.56
C GLY A 39 -12.31 15.01 -19.27
N ILE A 40 -11.21 14.55 -19.87
CA ILE A 40 -9.89 15.14 -19.68
C ILE A 40 -9.61 16.11 -20.84
N SER A 41 -9.39 17.36 -20.49
CA SER A 41 -9.04 18.40 -21.48
C SER A 41 -7.55 18.73 -21.45
N ALA A 42 -7.02 19.09 -22.60
CA ALA A 42 -5.65 19.61 -22.72
C ALA A 42 -5.57 20.98 -22.04
N ILE A 43 -5.11 21.01 -20.82
CA ILE A 43 -4.84 22.24 -20.07
C ILE A 43 -3.45 22.12 -19.48
N SER A 44 -2.48 22.82 -20.06
CA SER A 44 -1.16 22.91 -19.46
C SER A 44 -0.72 24.36 -19.39
N THR A 45 -0.43 24.80 -18.17
CA THR A 45 0.19 26.11 -17.90
C THR A 45 1.72 26.03 -17.87
N ASP A 46 2.32 24.85 -18.09
CA ASP A 46 3.77 24.67 -18.11
C ASP A 46 4.38 25.35 -19.34
N PRO A 47 5.23 26.41 -19.17
CA PRO A 47 5.86 27.08 -20.25
C PRO A 47 6.71 26.17 -21.15
N LYS A 48 7.23 25.07 -20.61
CA LYS A 48 8.02 24.09 -21.37
C LYS A 48 7.17 23.33 -22.40
N ARG A 49 5.87 23.36 -22.29
CA ARG A 49 4.92 22.74 -23.23
C ARG A 49 4.33 23.68 -24.25
N SER A 50 4.81 24.93 -24.31
CA SER A 50 4.34 25.95 -25.27
C SER A 50 4.96 25.82 -26.67
N HIS A 51 6.01 25.02 -26.85
CA HIS A 51 6.62 24.79 -28.15
C HIS A 51 5.76 23.87 -29.02
N ALA A 52 5.85 24.07 -30.33
CA ALA A 52 5.14 23.24 -31.29
C ALA A 52 5.85 21.91 -31.53
N GLU A 53 5.07 20.85 -31.61
CA GLU A 53 5.56 19.55 -32.02
C GLU A 53 5.80 19.50 -33.55
N PRO A 54 6.69 18.60 -34.03
CA PRO A 54 7.20 18.69 -35.41
C PRO A 54 6.26 18.11 -36.49
N ILE A 55 5.19 17.38 -36.13
CA ILE A 55 4.36 16.64 -37.09
C ILE A 55 3.19 17.51 -37.58
N TYR A 56 2.40 18.06 -36.70
CA TYR A 56 1.22 18.88 -37.02
C TYR A 56 1.42 20.37 -36.71
N GLY A 57 2.52 20.71 -36.01
CA GLY A 57 2.86 22.10 -35.66
C GLY A 57 2.00 22.69 -34.54
N LYS A 58 1.31 21.86 -33.76
CA LYS A 58 0.50 22.27 -32.59
C LYS A 58 1.39 22.38 -31.35
N ALA A 59 1.02 23.27 -30.42
CA ALA A 59 1.71 23.32 -29.13
C ALA A 59 1.47 22.06 -28.32
N ILE A 60 2.50 21.56 -27.63
CA ILE A 60 2.37 20.38 -26.74
C ILE A 60 1.30 20.61 -25.68
N SER A 61 1.06 21.87 -25.27
CA SER A 61 0.00 22.23 -24.32
C SER A 61 -1.43 22.02 -24.86
N GLU A 62 -1.59 21.82 -26.16
CA GLU A 62 -2.88 21.53 -26.78
C GLU A 62 -3.25 20.03 -26.77
N TYR A 63 -2.38 19.19 -26.18
CA TYR A 63 -2.57 17.75 -26.10
C TYR A 63 -2.76 17.30 -24.66
N VAL A 64 -3.63 16.30 -24.49
CA VAL A 64 -3.72 15.48 -23.26
C VAL A 64 -2.55 14.50 -23.27
N SER A 65 -1.71 14.55 -22.25
CA SER A 65 -0.58 13.63 -22.09
C SER A 65 -1.01 12.34 -21.41
N LEU A 66 -0.90 11.24 -22.11
CA LEU A 66 -1.10 9.91 -21.60
C LEU A 66 0.24 9.17 -21.52
N TYR A 67 0.52 8.53 -20.41
CA TYR A 67 1.79 7.85 -20.15
C TYR A 67 1.66 6.35 -20.36
N PHE A 68 2.65 5.76 -21.03
CA PHE A 68 2.73 4.29 -21.16
C PHE A 68 3.10 3.62 -19.84
N ASN A 69 3.88 4.30 -19.01
CA ASN A 69 4.20 3.89 -17.64
C ASN A 69 3.74 4.99 -16.68
N PRO A 70 2.80 4.72 -15.77
CA PRO A 70 2.36 5.73 -14.81
C PRO A 70 3.44 6.05 -13.78
N ARG A 71 4.34 5.10 -13.46
CA ARG A 71 5.43 5.29 -12.50
C ARG A 71 6.60 6.04 -13.15
N ASN A 72 6.42 7.32 -13.34
CA ASN A 72 7.34 8.23 -14.03
C ASN A 72 7.61 9.51 -13.23
N ALA A 73 8.39 10.44 -13.80
CA ALA A 73 8.79 11.66 -13.09
C ALA A 73 7.61 12.62 -12.82
N THR A 74 6.55 12.61 -13.64
CA THR A 74 5.34 13.40 -13.38
C THR A 74 4.63 12.88 -12.14
N LEU A 75 4.44 11.57 -12.04
CA LEU A 75 3.85 10.96 -10.84
C LEU A 75 4.67 11.27 -9.59
N TYR A 76 6.00 11.11 -9.66
CA TYR A 76 6.89 11.40 -8.54
C TYR A 76 6.73 12.85 -8.04
N SER A 77 6.69 13.81 -8.97
CA SER A 77 6.51 15.23 -8.64
C SER A 77 5.12 15.52 -8.09
N ALA A 78 4.07 14.90 -8.66
CA ALA A 78 2.71 15.05 -8.19
C ALA A 78 2.55 14.49 -6.76
N GLN A 79 3.07 13.29 -6.49
CA GLN A 79 3.03 12.71 -5.15
C GLN A 79 3.74 13.58 -4.10
N LYS A 80 4.88 14.19 -4.45
CA LYS A 80 5.57 15.14 -3.55
C LYS A 80 4.76 16.39 -3.23
N SER A 81 3.85 16.79 -4.12
CA SER A 81 3.05 18.01 -3.95
C SER A 81 1.69 17.74 -3.33
N TYR A 82 1.11 16.55 -3.55
CA TYR A 82 -0.28 16.25 -3.24
C TYR A 82 -0.48 14.94 -2.46
N GLY A 83 0.59 14.20 -2.14
CA GLY A 83 0.55 12.98 -1.33
C GLY A 83 -0.42 11.94 -1.86
N SER A 84 -1.26 11.41 -0.97
CA SER A 84 -2.28 10.41 -1.28
C SER A 84 -3.41 10.91 -2.20
N LYS A 85 -3.57 12.24 -2.34
CA LYS A 85 -4.55 12.84 -3.28
C LYS A 85 -4.19 12.61 -4.75
N VAL A 86 -3.02 12.07 -5.05
CA VAL A 86 -2.66 11.71 -6.43
C VAL A 86 -3.31 10.40 -6.81
N ILE A 87 -4.07 10.43 -7.90
CA ILE A 87 -4.74 9.26 -8.48
C ILE A 87 -4.23 9.00 -9.90
N ILE A 88 -4.34 7.76 -10.35
CA ILE A 88 -3.94 7.34 -11.69
C ILE A 88 -5.18 6.80 -12.41
N LEU A 89 -5.58 7.45 -13.49
CA LEU A 89 -6.67 6.99 -14.33
C LEU A 89 -6.13 5.98 -15.34
N GLN A 90 -6.78 4.83 -15.42
CA GLN A 90 -6.56 3.82 -16.44
C GLN A 90 -7.38 4.18 -17.68
N ILE A 91 -6.70 4.41 -18.79
CA ILE A 91 -7.31 4.83 -20.05
C ILE A 91 -7.30 3.67 -21.04
N HIS A 92 -8.42 3.44 -21.70
CA HIS A 92 -8.51 2.42 -22.76
C HIS A 92 -7.45 2.67 -23.84
N LYS A 93 -6.72 1.64 -24.22
CA LYS A 93 -5.68 1.72 -25.25
C LYS A 93 -6.21 2.17 -26.64
N THR A 94 -7.51 2.14 -26.84
CA THR A 94 -8.17 2.66 -28.05
C THR A 94 -8.03 4.18 -28.19
N ALA A 95 -7.70 4.89 -27.10
CA ALA A 95 -7.34 6.32 -27.17
C ALA A 95 -6.12 6.59 -28.08
N LEU A 96 -5.26 5.58 -28.29
CA LEU A 96 -4.12 5.67 -29.23
C LEU A 96 -4.56 5.70 -30.71
N LEU A 97 -5.83 5.52 -31.00
CA LEU A 97 -6.41 5.54 -32.35
C LEU A 97 -7.08 6.89 -32.66
N ALA A 98 -6.99 7.87 -31.75
CA ALA A 98 -7.54 9.18 -31.99
C ALA A 98 -6.85 9.85 -33.21
N ASP A 99 -7.60 10.66 -33.94
CA ASP A 99 -7.02 11.45 -35.04
C ASP A 99 -5.93 12.38 -34.50
N GLU A 100 -4.87 12.54 -35.27
CA GLU A 100 -3.73 13.41 -34.93
C GLU A 100 -3.04 13.09 -33.60
N VAL A 101 -3.15 11.85 -33.12
CA VAL A 101 -2.37 11.41 -31.96
C VAL A 101 -0.88 11.38 -32.31
N ILE A 102 -0.04 11.76 -31.34
CA ILE A 102 1.42 11.75 -31.46
C ILE A 102 2.00 10.88 -30.37
N PHE A 103 2.98 10.07 -30.73
CA PHE A 103 3.78 9.27 -29.81
C PHE A 103 5.14 9.91 -29.64
N THR A 104 5.65 9.95 -28.42
CA THR A 104 7.01 10.40 -28.13
C THR A 104 7.83 9.26 -27.53
N ASN A 105 9.13 9.24 -27.80
CA ASN A 105 10.03 8.23 -27.25
C ASN A 105 10.67 8.64 -25.92
N ALA A 106 10.37 9.85 -25.47
CA ALA A 106 10.80 10.44 -24.19
C ALA A 106 9.80 11.53 -23.78
N SER A 107 10.05 12.23 -22.66
CA SER A 107 9.24 13.39 -22.28
C SER A 107 9.19 14.42 -23.41
N ALA A 108 8.00 14.88 -23.74
CA ALA A 108 7.82 15.99 -24.70
C ALA A 108 8.41 17.32 -24.23
N THR A 109 8.86 17.42 -22.99
CA THR A 109 9.59 18.57 -22.43
C THR A 109 11.11 18.34 -22.35
N ALA A 110 11.60 17.18 -22.78
CA ALA A 110 13.02 16.87 -22.79
C ALA A 110 13.75 17.67 -23.88
N THR A 111 15.03 17.89 -23.68
CA THR A 111 15.88 18.60 -24.68
C THR A 111 15.97 17.85 -26.01
N ARG A 112 15.82 16.54 -25.98
CA ARG A 112 15.83 15.65 -27.14
C ARG A 112 14.75 14.60 -27.00
N TYR A 113 13.78 14.61 -27.90
CA TYR A 113 12.78 13.57 -28.07
C TYR A 113 12.44 13.49 -29.57
N GLU A 114 11.90 12.33 -29.94
CA GLU A 114 11.41 12.10 -31.29
C GLU A 114 9.91 11.89 -31.25
N CYS A 115 9.22 12.27 -32.33
CA CYS A 115 7.79 12.08 -32.49
C CYS A 115 7.49 11.12 -33.63
N ALA A 116 6.40 10.36 -33.44
CA ALA A 116 5.81 9.52 -34.48
C ALA A 116 4.27 9.63 -34.39
N ASN A 117 3.56 9.31 -35.46
CA ASN A 117 2.09 9.35 -35.49
C ASN A 117 1.45 8.10 -36.04
N GLU A 118 2.27 7.09 -36.39
CA GLU A 118 1.75 5.79 -36.78
C GLU A 118 1.82 4.82 -35.60
N LEU A 119 0.72 4.12 -35.31
CA LEU A 119 0.67 3.14 -34.21
C LEU A 119 1.76 2.06 -34.32
N SER A 120 2.16 1.71 -35.54
CA SER A 120 3.23 0.74 -35.83
C SER A 120 4.62 1.21 -35.34
N ASP A 121 4.84 2.51 -35.18
CA ASP A 121 6.10 3.07 -34.71
C ASP A 121 6.35 2.67 -33.23
N LEU A 122 5.30 2.44 -32.47
CA LEU A 122 5.41 1.92 -31.10
C LEU A 122 5.95 0.48 -31.03
N LEU A 123 5.98 -0.26 -32.14
CA LEU A 123 6.65 -1.57 -32.25
C LEU A 123 8.10 -1.46 -32.73
N ASN A 124 8.54 -0.26 -33.14
CA ASN A 124 9.89 -0.02 -33.60
C ASN A 124 10.84 0.23 -32.41
N THR A 125 11.72 -0.74 -32.13
CA THR A 125 12.68 -0.65 -31.01
C THR A 125 13.77 0.42 -31.21
N GLN A 126 13.92 0.96 -32.40
CA GLN A 126 14.79 2.12 -32.65
C GLN A 126 14.10 3.42 -32.23
N PHE A 127 12.77 3.48 -32.27
CA PHE A 127 12.01 4.65 -31.85
C PHE A 127 11.78 4.61 -30.32
N ILE A 128 11.26 3.52 -29.76
CA ILE A 128 10.90 3.42 -28.34
C ILE A 128 11.55 2.23 -27.64
N SER A 129 12.20 2.48 -26.52
CA SER A 129 12.79 1.45 -25.65
C SER A 129 11.80 1.02 -24.55
N TRP A 130 10.98 0.05 -24.80
CA TRP A 130 10.00 -0.43 -23.82
C TRP A 130 10.62 -0.91 -22.51
N ILE A 131 11.86 -1.42 -22.51
CA ILE A 131 12.58 -1.82 -21.31
C ILE A 131 12.82 -0.60 -20.42
N GLU A 132 13.19 0.53 -20.99
CA GLU A 132 13.41 1.78 -20.25
C GLU A 132 12.09 2.43 -19.86
N VAL A 133 11.11 2.47 -20.77
CA VAL A 133 9.76 3.00 -20.49
C VAL A 133 9.13 2.29 -19.29
N MET A 134 9.19 0.96 -19.24
CA MET A 134 8.57 0.15 -18.18
C MET A 134 9.45 -0.04 -16.94
N SER A 135 10.54 0.67 -16.81
CA SER A 135 11.42 0.62 -15.64
C SER A 135 10.69 1.07 -14.36
N LYS A 136 11.03 0.46 -13.23
CA LYS A 136 10.49 0.83 -11.90
C LYS A 136 11.11 2.09 -11.30
N GLY A 137 12.21 2.59 -11.86
CA GLY A 137 12.90 3.79 -11.39
C GLY A 137 14.07 4.17 -12.30
N TRP A 138 14.58 5.37 -12.14
CA TRP A 138 15.65 5.95 -12.98
C TRP A 138 16.99 6.14 -12.28
N ASN A 139 17.12 5.81 -11.00
CA ASN A 139 18.35 6.01 -10.22
C ASN A 139 19.55 5.33 -10.89
N HIS A 140 20.65 6.06 -11.04
CA HIS A 140 21.91 5.57 -11.58
C HIS A 140 23.09 6.39 -11.02
N VAL A 141 24.23 5.74 -10.83
CA VAL A 141 25.46 6.40 -10.34
C VAL A 141 25.91 7.51 -11.30
N ASN A 142 25.80 7.27 -12.61
CA ASN A 142 26.08 8.28 -13.64
C ASN A 142 24.83 9.14 -13.89
N LYS A 143 24.93 10.43 -13.58
CA LYS A 143 23.80 11.38 -13.69
C LYS A 143 23.29 11.60 -15.13
N SER A 144 24.15 11.47 -16.13
CA SER A 144 23.71 11.57 -17.54
C SER A 144 22.85 10.36 -17.95
N ILE A 145 23.20 9.16 -17.49
CA ILE A 145 22.41 7.94 -17.71
C ILE A 145 21.09 8.02 -16.95
N GLU A 146 21.13 8.50 -15.69
CA GLU A 146 19.94 8.71 -14.88
C GLU A 146 18.95 9.65 -15.58
N GLN A 147 19.42 10.80 -16.09
CA GLN A 147 18.57 11.75 -16.79
C GLN A 147 17.99 11.16 -18.08
N SER A 148 18.81 10.51 -18.89
CA SER A 148 18.34 9.84 -20.12
C SER A 148 17.27 8.78 -19.84
N LYS A 149 17.47 7.96 -18.80
CA LYS A 149 16.48 6.95 -18.39
C LYS A 149 15.19 7.58 -17.89
N ARG A 150 15.29 8.64 -17.09
CA ARG A 150 14.16 9.42 -16.61
C ARG A 150 13.33 9.99 -17.77
N ASP A 151 13.99 10.59 -18.76
CA ASP A 151 13.32 11.15 -19.93
C ASP A 151 12.56 10.07 -20.72
N LYS A 152 13.18 8.90 -20.95
CA LYS A 152 12.55 7.78 -21.66
C LYS A 152 11.38 7.15 -20.91
N MET A 153 11.43 7.10 -19.58
CA MET A 153 10.28 6.66 -18.76
C MET A 153 9.07 7.59 -18.92
N MET A 154 9.29 8.80 -19.41
CA MET A 154 8.28 9.81 -19.69
C MET A 154 7.72 9.74 -21.11
N ALA A 155 7.96 8.67 -21.87
CA ALA A 155 7.36 8.48 -23.18
C ALA A 155 5.83 8.61 -23.11
N GLU A 156 5.26 9.41 -24.01
CA GLU A 156 3.86 9.86 -23.95
C GLU A 156 3.12 9.51 -25.24
N ALA A 157 1.81 9.30 -25.10
CA ALA A 157 0.86 9.47 -26.20
C ALA A 157 0.14 10.81 -26.00
N LEU A 158 0.30 11.70 -26.94
CA LEU A 158 -0.29 13.03 -26.95
C LEU A 158 -1.61 13.00 -27.75
N VAL A 159 -2.74 13.06 -27.04
CA VAL A 159 -4.08 13.02 -27.64
C VAL A 159 -4.60 14.44 -27.78
N PRO A 160 -5.04 14.89 -28.97
CA PRO A 160 -5.44 16.27 -29.19
C PRO A 160 -6.63 16.69 -28.35
N THR A 161 -6.57 17.87 -27.80
CA THR A 161 -7.61 18.68 -27.19
C THR A 161 -8.41 18.07 -26.06
N HIS A 162 -8.98 16.86 -26.21
CA HIS A 162 -9.96 16.30 -25.26
C HIS A 162 -10.02 14.78 -25.33
N LEU A 163 -10.10 14.15 -24.16
CA LEU A 163 -10.35 12.71 -24.00
C LEU A 163 -11.70 12.50 -23.28
N PRO A 164 -12.68 11.85 -23.92
CA PRO A 164 -14.00 11.67 -23.34
C PRO A 164 -14.01 10.66 -22.17
N ILE A 165 -15.03 10.76 -21.31
CA ILE A 165 -15.16 9.98 -20.07
C ILE A 165 -15.17 8.46 -20.33
N ASP A 166 -15.79 8.02 -21.39
CA ASP A 166 -15.92 6.60 -21.75
C ASP A 166 -14.58 5.93 -22.07
N MET A 167 -13.51 6.71 -22.22
CA MET A 167 -12.16 6.21 -22.31
C MET A 167 -11.54 5.88 -20.95
N ILE A 168 -12.15 6.30 -19.83
CA ILE A 168 -11.66 6.01 -18.48
C ILE A 168 -12.19 4.63 -18.04
N ALA A 169 -11.29 3.65 -17.91
CA ALA A 169 -11.62 2.28 -17.57
C ALA A 169 -11.65 2.03 -16.06
N GLY A 170 -10.87 2.78 -15.29
CA GLY A 170 -10.75 2.63 -13.84
C GLY A 170 -9.80 3.65 -13.24
N ILE A 171 -9.71 3.64 -11.92
CA ILE A 171 -8.87 4.56 -11.15
C ILE A 171 -8.04 3.75 -10.15
N ILE A 172 -6.76 4.10 -10.02
CA ILE A 172 -5.84 3.51 -9.05
C ILE A 172 -5.51 4.57 -8.01
N CYS A 173 -5.66 4.22 -6.74
CA CYS A 173 -5.45 5.09 -5.58
C CYS A 173 -4.35 4.53 -4.67
N GLN A 174 -3.83 5.36 -3.78
CA GLN A 174 -2.94 4.96 -2.70
C GLN A 174 -3.72 4.56 -1.44
N ASP A 175 -4.93 5.04 -1.31
CA ASP A 175 -5.74 5.01 -0.09
C ASP A 175 -7.08 4.27 -0.32
N SER A 176 -7.48 3.46 0.67
CA SER A 176 -8.70 2.64 0.57
C SER A 176 -9.98 3.43 0.79
N SER A 177 -9.95 4.51 1.57
CA SER A 177 -11.12 5.38 1.79
C SER A 177 -11.40 6.17 0.53
N ILE A 178 -10.35 6.72 -0.10
CA ILE A 178 -10.43 7.39 -1.40
C ILE A 178 -11.01 6.45 -2.46
N ALA A 179 -10.50 5.23 -2.55
CA ALA A 179 -10.99 4.26 -3.53
C ALA A 179 -12.47 3.92 -3.33
N LYS A 180 -12.92 3.75 -2.07
CA LYS A 180 -14.33 3.50 -1.73
C LYS A 180 -15.23 4.68 -2.08
N SER A 181 -14.82 5.91 -1.75
CA SER A 181 -15.56 7.12 -2.08
C SER A 181 -15.72 7.26 -3.60
N ILE A 182 -14.63 7.14 -4.37
CA ILE A 182 -14.67 7.21 -5.83
C ILE A 182 -15.62 6.17 -6.42
N ALA A 183 -15.54 4.91 -5.96
CA ALA A 183 -16.41 3.84 -6.46
C ALA A 183 -17.88 4.12 -6.16
N SER A 184 -18.20 4.69 -4.99
CA SER A 184 -19.54 5.09 -4.59
C SER A 184 -20.08 6.25 -5.43
N ASP A 185 -19.28 7.31 -5.59
CA ASP A 185 -19.73 8.59 -6.15
C ASP A 185 -19.85 8.55 -7.67
N TYR A 186 -18.98 7.77 -8.34
CA TYR A 186 -18.90 7.78 -9.81
C TYR A 186 -19.25 6.45 -10.48
N SER A 187 -19.56 5.41 -9.71
CA SER A 187 -19.86 4.07 -10.24
C SER A 187 -18.77 3.52 -11.18
N ILE A 188 -17.50 3.86 -10.90
CA ILE A 188 -16.32 3.41 -11.62
C ILE A 188 -15.48 2.48 -10.72
N THR A 189 -14.77 1.54 -11.34
CA THR A 189 -13.83 0.70 -10.58
C THR A 189 -12.69 1.54 -10.05
N ALA A 190 -12.54 1.60 -8.72
CA ALA A 190 -11.40 2.20 -8.05
C ALA A 190 -10.73 1.17 -7.14
N VAL A 191 -9.41 1.05 -7.24
CA VAL A 191 -8.61 0.04 -6.53
C VAL A 191 -7.38 0.66 -5.89
N VAL A 192 -6.93 0.07 -4.78
CA VAL A 192 -5.63 0.41 -4.18
C VAL A 192 -4.57 -0.51 -4.78
N ASP A 193 -3.52 0.07 -5.36
CA ASP A 193 -2.37 -0.67 -5.87
C ASP A 193 -1.09 0.15 -5.73
N MET A 194 -0.36 -0.08 -4.65
CA MET A 194 0.87 0.64 -4.31
C MET A 194 2.04 0.36 -5.28
N GLU A 195 1.99 -0.70 -6.09
CA GLU A 195 3.03 -0.94 -7.12
C GLU A 195 3.09 0.16 -8.18
N TYR A 196 2.01 0.91 -8.35
CA TYR A 196 1.94 2.02 -9.30
C TYR A 196 2.56 3.31 -8.76
N PHE A 197 2.79 3.43 -7.46
CA PHE A 197 3.25 4.65 -6.81
C PHE A 197 4.71 4.55 -6.34
N PHE A 198 5.33 5.70 -6.08
CA PHE A 198 6.62 5.75 -5.43
C PHE A 198 6.42 5.72 -3.89
N PRO A 199 7.29 5.07 -3.14
CA PRO A 199 7.24 5.14 -1.68
C PRO A 199 7.78 6.51 -1.22
N ILE A 200 6.92 7.53 -1.27
CA ILE A 200 7.26 8.89 -0.83
C ILE A 200 6.65 9.10 0.54
N LYS A 201 7.47 9.57 1.47
CA LYS A 201 7.04 10.05 2.77
C LYS A 201 7.08 11.59 2.75
N LEU A 202 5.98 12.24 3.12
CA LEU A 202 5.84 13.69 3.09
C LEU A 202 6.27 14.34 4.40
N TYR A 203 6.05 13.64 5.50
CA TYR A 203 6.33 14.09 6.86
C TYR A 203 7.39 13.19 7.49
N ALA A 204 8.35 13.76 8.20
CA ALA A 204 9.42 13.02 8.87
C ALA A 204 9.62 13.56 10.29
N PRO A 205 8.67 13.26 11.23
CA PRO A 205 8.77 13.71 12.61
C PRO A 205 10.03 13.14 13.27
N GLN A 206 10.67 13.95 14.11
CA GLN A 206 11.88 13.59 14.82
C GLN A 206 11.60 13.27 16.30
N SER A 207 10.37 13.42 16.75
CA SER A 207 9.93 13.16 18.12
C SER A 207 8.50 12.65 18.13
N LYS A 208 8.11 12.05 19.26
CA LYS A 208 6.73 11.64 19.52
C LYS A 208 5.76 12.81 19.46
N ASP A 209 6.13 13.97 20.03
CA ASP A 209 5.27 15.17 20.04
C ASP A 209 5.00 15.68 18.61
N GLU A 210 6.03 15.67 17.74
CA GLU A 210 5.84 16.01 16.33
C GLU A 210 4.94 14.99 15.62
N LEU A 211 5.11 13.70 15.90
CA LEU A 211 4.25 12.66 15.33
C LEU A 211 2.81 12.80 15.83
N MET A 212 2.57 13.05 17.12
CA MET A 212 1.24 13.30 17.68
C MET A 212 0.56 14.48 16.98
N GLY A 213 1.28 15.58 16.75
CA GLY A 213 0.73 16.74 16.02
C GLY A 213 0.32 16.43 14.58
N LEU A 214 0.91 15.41 13.93
CA LEU A 214 0.53 14.96 12.59
C LEU A 214 -0.68 14.03 12.62
N ILE A 215 -0.75 13.12 13.59
CA ILE A 215 -1.84 12.13 13.67
C ILE A 215 -3.15 12.70 14.20
N ASP A 216 -3.10 13.83 14.92
CA ASP A 216 -4.30 14.57 15.36
C ASP A 216 -5.05 15.22 14.19
N ASP A 217 -4.38 15.42 13.06
CA ASP A 217 -5.00 15.90 11.82
C ASP A 217 -5.49 14.71 11.00
N GLU A 218 -6.80 14.48 11.00
CA GLU A 218 -7.43 13.36 10.27
C GLU A 218 -7.29 13.47 8.75
N ASP A 219 -7.01 14.66 8.21
CA ASP A 219 -6.76 14.86 6.79
C ASP A 219 -5.37 14.35 6.37
N ILE A 220 -4.46 14.08 7.32
CA ILE A 220 -3.15 13.50 7.04
C ILE A 220 -3.26 11.97 6.91
N TYR A 221 -2.92 11.47 5.72
CA TYR A 221 -2.80 10.04 5.47
C TYR A 221 -1.58 9.48 6.21
N LEU A 222 -1.80 8.47 7.07
CA LEU A 222 -0.73 7.90 7.91
C LEU A 222 0.43 7.32 7.09
N GLY A 223 0.13 6.82 5.89
CA GLY A 223 1.14 6.31 4.96
C GLY A 223 2.14 7.35 4.45
N ASP A 224 1.85 8.65 4.58
CA ASP A 224 2.73 9.75 4.17
C ASP A 224 3.75 10.13 5.27
N ILE A 225 3.68 9.47 6.45
CA ILE A 225 4.56 9.76 7.59
C ILE A 225 5.73 8.78 7.61
N ASP A 226 6.95 9.30 7.67
CA ASP A 226 8.17 8.53 7.93
C ASP A 226 8.41 8.44 9.44
N THR A 227 8.21 7.26 9.99
CA THR A 227 8.32 7.01 11.44
C THR A 227 9.68 6.43 11.85
N SER A 228 10.62 6.29 10.92
CA SER A 228 11.92 5.63 11.16
C SER A 228 12.78 6.24 12.27
N ALA A 229 12.56 7.53 12.60
CA ALA A 229 13.25 8.23 13.68
C ALA A 229 12.57 8.07 15.05
N ILE A 230 11.38 7.48 15.12
CA ILE A 230 10.58 7.40 16.34
C ILE A 230 10.97 6.16 17.15
N THR A 231 11.21 6.34 18.43
CA THR A 231 11.60 5.26 19.37
C THR A 231 10.54 5.00 20.45
N ASP A 232 9.63 5.94 20.67
CA ASP A 232 8.54 5.89 21.63
C ASP A 232 7.21 6.15 20.91
N MET A 233 6.34 5.14 20.87
CA MET A 233 4.98 5.21 20.33
C MET A 233 3.92 4.91 21.41
N SER A 234 4.30 5.01 22.70
CA SER A 234 3.35 4.79 23.78
C SER A 234 2.18 5.76 23.70
N GLU A 235 0.97 5.30 23.97
CA GLU A 235 -0.27 6.10 24.00
C GLU A 235 -0.56 6.93 22.73
N LEU A 236 0.08 6.61 21.59
CA LEU A 236 0.05 7.46 20.39
C LEU A 236 -1.38 7.65 19.83
N PHE A 237 -2.23 6.65 19.91
CA PHE A 237 -3.64 6.70 19.54
C PHE A 237 -4.57 6.39 20.73
N TYR A 238 -4.12 6.62 21.96
CA TYR A 238 -4.91 6.36 23.16
C TYR A 238 -6.28 7.05 23.11
N GLU A 239 -7.38 6.26 23.22
CA GLU A 239 -8.76 6.75 23.08
C GLU A 239 -8.99 7.62 21.82
N SER A 240 -8.30 7.32 20.73
CA SER A 240 -8.38 8.12 19.50
C SER A 240 -9.74 7.97 18.80
N TRP A 241 -10.26 9.10 18.37
CA TRP A 241 -11.52 9.21 17.60
C TRP A 241 -11.31 8.93 16.10
N ARG A 242 -10.06 8.69 15.68
CA ARG A 242 -9.72 8.49 14.30
C ARG A 242 -10.46 7.27 13.74
N GLU A 243 -11.17 7.47 12.61
CA GLU A 243 -11.89 6.38 11.94
C GLU A 243 -11.02 5.67 10.89
N ASP A 244 -10.10 6.40 10.23
CA ASP A 244 -9.24 5.87 9.18
C ASP A 244 -7.78 5.76 9.65
N PHE A 245 -7.36 4.53 9.88
CA PHE A 245 -5.97 4.18 10.21
C PHE A 245 -5.20 3.64 9.00
N SER A 246 -5.73 3.80 7.77
CA SER A 246 -5.05 3.28 6.58
C SER A 246 -3.69 3.95 6.37
N GLY A 247 -2.72 3.17 5.87
CA GLY A 247 -1.34 3.62 5.71
C GLY A 247 -0.44 3.34 6.91
N ILE A 248 -0.98 3.08 8.10
CA ILE A 248 -0.20 2.75 9.30
C ILE A 248 0.61 1.45 9.11
N GLU A 249 0.11 0.52 8.30
CA GLU A 249 0.81 -0.72 7.95
C GLU A 249 2.15 -0.51 7.25
N SER A 250 2.39 0.70 6.73
CA SER A 250 3.63 1.11 6.06
C SER A 250 4.63 1.81 6.98
N TRP A 251 4.32 1.95 8.27
CA TRP A 251 5.20 2.59 9.23
C TRP A 251 6.44 1.74 9.50
N ASP A 252 7.58 2.39 9.59
CA ASP A 252 8.81 1.79 10.09
C ASP A 252 8.84 1.91 11.62
N VAL A 253 8.68 0.78 12.29
CA VAL A 253 8.68 0.68 13.75
C VAL A 253 9.92 -0.04 14.29
N SER A 254 10.90 -0.33 13.44
CA SER A 254 12.10 -1.12 13.80
C SER A 254 12.96 -0.48 14.90
N SER A 255 12.87 0.85 15.08
CA SER A 255 13.55 1.61 16.11
C SER A 255 12.74 1.79 17.41
N VAL A 256 11.47 1.35 17.42
CA VAL A 256 10.55 1.58 18.54
C VAL A 256 10.87 0.60 19.68
N THR A 257 10.93 1.14 20.89
CA THR A 257 11.20 0.36 22.12
C THR A 257 10.00 0.32 23.05
N ASP A 258 9.10 1.29 22.97
CA ASP A 258 7.89 1.42 23.79
C ASP A 258 6.65 1.62 22.90
N MET A 259 5.71 0.67 22.96
CA MET A 259 4.40 0.72 22.30
C MET A 259 3.24 0.66 23.32
N SER A 260 3.53 0.86 24.61
CA SER A 260 2.51 0.72 25.65
C SER A 260 1.28 1.56 25.34
N ARG A 261 0.10 0.95 25.40
CA ARG A 261 -1.21 1.57 25.19
C ARG A 261 -1.38 2.30 23.85
N MET A 262 -0.59 1.93 22.81
CA MET A 262 -0.56 2.66 21.55
C MET A 262 -1.94 2.79 20.90
N PHE A 263 -2.77 1.76 20.95
CA PHE A 263 -4.13 1.74 20.38
C PHE A 263 -5.22 1.52 21.44
N ASP A 264 -4.90 1.66 22.73
CA ASP A 264 -5.85 1.44 23.82
C ASP A 264 -7.10 2.34 23.65
N GLY A 265 -8.29 1.72 23.63
CA GLY A 265 -9.56 2.38 23.39
C GLY A 265 -9.92 2.63 21.91
N CYS A 266 -9.10 2.19 20.95
CA CYS A 266 -9.42 2.31 19.53
C CYS A 266 -10.39 1.22 19.06
N GLU A 267 -11.68 1.33 19.41
CA GLU A 267 -12.71 0.30 19.14
C GLU A 267 -12.76 -0.15 17.67
N ASN A 268 -12.57 0.77 16.71
CA ASN A 268 -12.66 0.51 15.27
C ASN A 268 -11.33 0.07 14.63
N PHE A 269 -10.24 0.02 15.39
CA PHE A 269 -8.94 -0.33 14.85
C PHE A 269 -8.89 -1.79 14.40
N ASN A 270 -8.54 -2.02 13.12
CA ASN A 270 -8.37 -3.38 12.56
C ASN A 270 -7.42 -3.38 11.36
N GLN A 271 -6.28 -2.70 11.44
CA GLN A 271 -5.30 -2.64 10.35
C GLN A 271 -4.31 -3.82 10.40
N PRO A 272 -3.84 -4.32 9.26
CA PRO A 272 -2.89 -5.42 9.19
C PRO A 272 -1.47 -4.95 9.58
N LEU A 273 -0.97 -5.41 10.72
CA LEU A 273 0.33 -5.02 11.28
C LEU A 273 1.38 -6.16 11.24
N ASN A 274 1.08 -7.28 10.60
CA ASN A 274 1.93 -8.48 10.64
C ASN A 274 3.34 -8.29 10.03
N ASN A 275 3.53 -7.21 9.25
CA ASN A 275 4.82 -6.89 8.64
C ASN A 275 5.67 -5.89 9.46
N TRP A 276 5.18 -5.42 10.59
CA TRP A 276 5.96 -4.57 11.46
C TRP A 276 7.12 -5.34 12.09
N ASP A 277 8.30 -4.74 12.07
CA ASP A 277 9.47 -5.26 12.81
C ASP A 277 9.44 -4.72 14.24
N VAL A 278 8.91 -5.54 15.13
CA VAL A 278 8.79 -5.20 16.57
C VAL A 278 9.91 -5.79 17.42
N SER A 279 10.97 -6.31 16.82
CA SER A 279 12.06 -7.02 17.51
C SER A 279 12.82 -6.16 18.55
N SER A 280 12.75 -4.82 18.42
CA SER A 280 13.34 -3.87 19.38
C SER A 280 12.40 -3.49 20.52
N VAL A 281 11.11 -3.83 20.46
CA VAL A 281 10.11 -3.42 21.44
C VAL A 281 10.29 -4.17 22.76
N THR A 282 10.30 -3.43 23.85
CA THR A 282 10.44 -3.97 25.21
C THR A 282 9.18 -3.84 26.05
N ASP A 283 8.32 -2.86 25.73
CA ASP A 283 7.03 -2.63 26.40
C ASP A 283 5.88 -2.64 25.40
N MET A 284 4.94 -3.58 25.59
CA MET A 284 3.71 -3.74 24.83
C MET A 284 2.48 -3.78 25.76
N ASN A 285 2.58 -3.20 26.98
CA ASN A 285 1.48 -3.15 27.91
C ASN A 285 0.26 -2.49 27.25
N GLY A 286 -0.89 -3.18 27.22
CA GLY A 286 -2.16 -2.64 26.74
C GLY A 286 -2.18 -2.16 25.28
N VAL A 287 -1.28 -2.61 24.40
CA VAL A 287 -1.17 -2.09 23.01
C VAL A 287 -2.51 -2.07 22.29
N PHE A 288 -3.32 -3.10 22.45
CA PHE A 288 -4.65 -3.24 21.81
C PHE A 288 -5.78 -3.30 22.84
N ALA A 289 -5.56 -2.83 24.08
CA ALA A 289 -6.63 -2.84 25.08
C ALA A 289 -7.87 -2.14 24.54
N ASP A 290 -9.05 -2.71 24.77
CA ASP A 290 -10.36 -2.21 24.33
C ASP A 290 -10.48 -1.95 22.79
N CYS A 291 -9.61 -2.56 21.97
CA CYS A 291 -9.76 -2.62 20.52
C CYS A 291 -10.79 -3.70 20.13
N GLU A 292 -12.08 -3.45 20.31
CA GLU A 292 -13.15 -4.46 20.15
C GLU A 292 -13.13 -5.18 18.80
N ASN A 293 -12.84 -4.44 17.70
CA ASN A 293 -12.86 -4.96 16.34
C ASN A 293 -11.53 -5.54 15.85
N PHE A 294 -10.47 -5.46 16.65
CA PHE A 294 -9.16 -5.93 16.23
C PHE A 294 -9.11 -7.45 16.07
N ASN A 295 -8.78 -7.93 14.87
CA ASN A 295 -8.62 -9.36 14.58
C ASN A 295 -7.64 -9.62 13.44
N GLN A 296 -6.50 -8.94 13.41
CA GLN A 296 -5.47 -9.16 12.40
C GLN A 296 -4.39 -10.14 12.91
N PRO A 297 -3.78 -10.94 12.00
CA PRO A 297 -2.69 -11.83 12.38
C PRO A 297 -1.48 -11.04 12.86
N LEU A 298 -0.77 -11.58 13.85
CA LEU A 298 0.45 -11.04 14.44
C LEU A 298 1.54 -12.13 14.59
N ASP A 299 1.39 -13.23 13.88
CA ASP A 299 2.24 -14.42 13.98
C ASP A 299 3.67 -14.22 13.50
N ASN A 300 3.94 -13.16 12.72
CA ASN A 300 5.30 -12.78 12.29
C ASN A 300 6.06 -11.91 13.31
N TRP A 301 5.40 -11.42 14.34
CA TRP A 301 6.05 -10.56 15.33
C TRP A 301 7.09 -11.33 16.16
N ASP A 302 8.33 -10.81 16.22
CA ASP A 302 9.35 -11.28 17.15
C ASP A 302 9.20 -10.52 18.47
N VAL A 303 8.57 -11.14 19.44
CA VAL A 303 8.33 -10.59 20.78
C VAL A 303 9.37 -11.03 21.81
N SER A 304 10.52 -11.57 21.38
CA SER A 304 11.53 -12.11 22.28
C SER A 304 12.18 -11.05 23.19
N SER A 305 12.17 -9.79 22.78
CA SER A 305 12.68 -8.65 23.57
C SER A 305 11.66 -8.07 24.54
N VAL A 306 10.38 -8.46 24.43
CA VAL A 306 9.30 -7.84 25.21
C VAL A 306 9.37 -8.29 26.67
N THR A 307 9.35 -7.30 27.57
CA THR A 307 9.39 -7.52 29.03
C THR A 307 8.05 -7.33 29.71
N ASP A 308 7.16 -6.52 29.11
CA ASP A 308 5.79 -6.31 29.58
C ASP A 308 4.82 -6.35 28.39
N MET A 309 3.82 -7.22 28.46
CA MET A 309 2.67 -7.29 27.53
C MET A 309 1.34 -7.51 28.29
N SER A 310 1.33 -7.06 29.55
CA SER A 310 0.15 -7.11 30.39
C SER A 310 -0.99 -6.36 29.72
N TYR A 311 -2.21 -6.85 29.82
CA TYR A 311 -3.43 -6.23 29.31
C TYR A 311 -3.50 -6.07 27.77
N MET A 312 -2.55 -6.62 27.00
CA MET A 312 -2.40 -6.35 25.57
C MET A 312 -3.68 -6.54 24.75
N PHE A 313 -4.52 -7.52 25.11
CA PHE A 313 -5.79 -7.82 24.41
C PHE A 313 -7.02 -7.75 25.32
N VAL A 314 -6.95 -7.06 26.45
CA VAL A 314 -8.13 -6.81 27.30
C VAL A 314 -9.17 -6.08 26.47
N GLY A 315 -10.45 -6.49 26.53
CA GLY A 315 -11.51 -5.88 25.75
C GLY A 315 -11.53 -6.18 24.24
N CYS A 316 -10.53 -6.88 23.71
CA CYS A 316 -10.51 -7.27 22.29
C CYS A 316 -11.50 -8.42 22.02
N GLU A 317 -12.79 -8.11 21.95
CA GLU A 317 -13.86 -9.12 21.88
C GLU A 317 -13.79 -10.02 20.64
N ASN A 318 -13.31 -9.45 19.52
CA ASN A 318 -13.22 -10.15 18.23
C ASN A 318 -11.89 -10.84 17.98
N PHE A 319 -10.85 -10.62 18.81
CA PHE A 319 -9.53 -11.19 18.58
C PHE A 319 -9.52 -12.72 18.66
N ASN A 320 -9.13 -13.37 17.57
CA ASN A 320 -9.14 -14.83 17.43
C ASN A 320 -7.95 -15.36 16.61
N GLN A 321 -6.83 -14.67 16.62
CA GLN A 321 -5.66 -15.07 15.83
C GLN A 321 -4.74 -15.98 16.66
N PRO A 322 -4.05 -16.96 16.00
CA PRO A 322 -3.09 -17.81 16.67
C PRO A 322 -1.84 -17.01 17.08
N LEU A 323 -1.32 -17.25 18.28
CA LEU A 323 -0.10 -16.67 18.80
C LEU A 323 0.97 -17.74 19.09
N ASP A 324 0.84 -18.92 18.47
CA ASP A 324 1.73 -20.07 18.72
C ASP A 324 3.20 -19.73 18.46
N ASN A 325 3.50 -18.92 17.44
CA ASN A 325 4.87 -18.53 17.10
C ASN A 325 5.54 -17.71 18.20
N TRP A 326 4.79 -16.93 18.97
CA TRP A 326 5.33 -16.14 20.09
C TRP A 326 5.80 -17.00 21.24
N LEU A 327 5.28 -18.21 21.35
CA LEU A 327 5.51 -19.13 22.45
C LEU A 327 6.54 -20.20 22.13
N ILE A 328 6.79 -20.47 20.85
CA ILE A 328 7.73 -21.49 20.41
C ILE A 328 9.17 -21.01 20.66
N ASN A 329 9.89 -21.73 21.55
CA ASN A 329 11.27 -21.41 21.92
C ASN A 329 11.50 -20.00 22.52
N ASN A 330 10.44 -19.33 22.98
CA ASN A 330 10.56 -18.03 23.63
C ASN A 330 10.85 -18.21 25.13
N PRO A 331 11.92 -17.62 25.65
CA PRO A 331 12.26 -17.72 27.09
C PRO A 331 11.19 -17.09 28.00
N ASN A 332 10.37 -16.18 27.47
CA ASN A 332 9.30 -15.50 28.19
C ASN A 332 7.90 -16.15 27.98
N ALA A 333 7.81 -17.33 27.34
CA ALA A 333 6.54 -17.96 26.98
C ALA A 333 5.57 -18.09 28.15
N ASP A 334 6.06 -18.47 29.32
CA ASP A 334 5.22 -18.63 30.53
C ASP A 334 4.64 -17.28 31.01
N LYS A 335 5.44 -16.20 30.90
CA LYS A 335 4.98 -14.85 31.24
C LYS A 335 3.94 -14.37 30.25
N ILE A 336 4.21 -14.54 28.94
CA ILE A 336 3.27 -14.22 27.85
C ILE A 336 1.92 -14.89 28.07
N ILE A 337 1.90 -16.20 28.40
CA ILE A 337 0.68 -16.94 28.66
C ILE A 337 -0.09 -16.33 29.82
N ASN A 338 0.57 -16.01 30.93
CA ASN A 338 -0.09 -15.46 32.10
C ASN A 338 -0.64 -14.04 31.84
N GLU A 339 0.04 -13.22 31.07
CA GLU A 339 -0.33 -11.84 30.84
C GLU A 339 -1.39 -11.67 29.73
N ILE A 340 -1.29 -12.45 28.65
CA ILE A 340 -2.22 -12.36 27.51
C ILE A 340 -3.53 -13.10 27.78
N TYR A 341 -3.46 -14.29 28.39
CA TYR A 341 -4.61 -15.17 28.52
C TYR A 341 -5.40 -15.01 29.82
N CYS A 342 -4.99 -14.13 30.74
CA CYS A 342 -5.71 -13.90 31.99
C CYS A 342 -7.12 -13.28 31.84
N TYR A 343 -7.48 -12.70 30.69
CA TYR A 343 -8.66 -11.83 30.52
C TYR A 343 -9.65 -12.29 29.44
N GLY A 344 -9.96 -13.60 29.37
CA GLY A 344 -11.03 -14.09 28.48
C GLY A 344 -10.60 -14.65 27.14
N THR A 345 -9.38 -14.37 26.67
CA THR A 345 -8.77 -15.02 25.50
C THR A 345 -8.33 -16.46 25.79
N PHE A 346 -8.23 -16.83 27.07
CA PHE A 346 -7.92 -18.17 27.56
C PHE A 346 -8.82 -19.26 26.97
N GLU A 347 -10.13 -19.06 26.99
CA GLU A 347 -11.10 -20.01 26.44
C GLU A 347 -10.94 -20.21 24.93
N LYS A 348 -10.58 -19.15 24.20
CA LYS A 348 -10.37 -19.19 22.75
C LYS A 348 -9.07 -19.90 22.39
N ALA A 349 -7.96 -19.57 23.06
CA ALA A 349 -6.67 -20.23 22.83
C ALA A 349 -6.74 -21.72 23.18
N ARG A 350 -7.42 -22.07 24.26
CA ARG A 350 -7.66 -23.46 24.65
C ARG A 350 -8.50 -24.22 23.61
N ALA A 351 -9.49 -23.57 22.99
CA ALA A 351 -10.33 -24.18 21.97
C ALA A 351 -9.54 -24.64 20.73
N THR A 352 -8.32 -24.15 20.54
CA THR A 352 -7.41 -24.62 19.48
C THR A 352 -6.77 -25.96 19.80
N ILE A 353 -6.66 -26.33 21.08
CA ILE A 353 -6.08 -27.61 21.52
C ILE A 353 -7.19 -28.66 21.57
N LYS A 354 -7.46 -29.32 20.45
CA LYS A 354 -8.53 -30.30 20.34
C LYS A 354 -8.07 -31.68 20.79
N PRO A 355 -8.90 -32.43 21.56
CA PRO A 355 -8.56 -33.79 21.91
C PRO A 355 -8.63 -34.72 20.68
N ILE A 356 -7.66 -35.63 20.57
CA ILE A 356 -7.62 -36.71 19.58
C ILE A 356 -7.93 -38.03 20.33
N ASN A 357 -8.98 -38.75 19.92
CA ASN A 357 -9.43 -39.96 20.58
C ASN A 357 -9.70 -39.80 22.10
N GLY A 358 -10.23 -38.63 22.48
CA GLY A 358 -10.57 -38.32 23.89
C GLY A 358 -9.38 -37.90 24.76
N LYS A 359 -8.20 -37.74 24.20
CA LYS A 359 -7.02 -37.25 24.91
C LYS A 359 -6.45 -35.99 24.26
N TYR A 360 -5.97 -35.06 25.10
CA TYR A 360 -5.24 -33.89 24.68
C TYR A 360 -3.75 -34.23 24.51
N HIS A 361 -3.15 -33.82 23.40
CA HIS A 361 -1.74 -34.09 23.08
C HIS A 361 -0.96 -32.77 22.93
N PRO A 362 -0.62 -32.07 24.02
CA PRO A 362 0.16 -30.86 23.95
C PRO A 362 1.54 -31.15 23.38
N LYS A 363 1.96 -30.36 22.41
CA LYS A 363 3.30 -30.45 21.78
C LYS A 363 4.30 -29.58 22.51
N TYR A 364 3.85 -28.54 23.17
CA TYR A 364 4.65 -27.52 23.81
C TYR A 364 4.26 -27.36 25.29
N LYS A 365 5.18 -26.95 26.13
CA LYS A 365 4.98 -26.70 27.55
C LYS A 365 3.81 -25.74 27.83
N TRP A 366 3.72 -24.66 27.06
CA TRP A 366 2.65 -23.69 27.20
C TRP A 366 1.24 -24.28 26.92
N GLN A 367 1.12 -25.19 25.93
CA GLN A 367 -0.15 -25.90 25.70
C GLN A 367 -0.53 -26.78 26.91
N LEU A 368 0.45 -27.43 27.50
CA LEU A 368 0.21 -28.22 28.71
C LEU A 368 -0.24 -27.32 29.87
N LYS A 369 0.40 -26.15 30.04
CA LYS A 369 0.02 -25.19 31.09
C LYS A 369 -1.39 -24.68 30.89
N LEU A 370 -1.82 -24.34 29.67
CA LEU A 370 -3.22 -23.96 29.38
C LEU A 370 -4.22 -25.04 29.73
N LEU A 371 -3.88 -26.30 29.45
CA LEU A 371 -4.76 -27.44 29.80
C LEU A 371 -4.82 -27.67 31.31
N THR A 372 -3.74 -27.46 32.05
CA THR A 372 -3.69 -27.66 33.52
C THR A 372 -4.41 -26.56 34.29
N LEU A 373 -4.54 -25.36 33.73
CA LEU A 373 -5.32 -24.27 34.32
C LEU A 373 -6.85 -24.49 34.20
N ASP A 374 -7.28 -25.44 33.38
CA ASP A 374 -8.68 -25.76 33.24
C ASP A 374 -9.15 -26.79 34.32
N ASN A 375 -9.77 -26.28 35.33
CA ASN A 375 -10.34 -27.08 36.40
C ASN A 375 -11.45 -28.07 35.97
N SER A 376 -11.96 -27.94 34.74
CA SER A 376 -12.97 -28.87 34.19
C SER A 376 -12.37 -30.11 33.53
N LEU A 377 -11.07 -30.11 33.25
CA LEU A 377 -10.35 -31.22 32.61
C LEU A 377 -9.86 -32.22 33.64
N ASN A 378 -9.99 -33.51 33.30
CA ASN A 378 -9.30 -34.56 34.06
C ASN A 378 -7.85 -34.64 33.56
N LEU A 379 -6.87 -34.45 34.45
CA LEU A 379 -5.44 -34.52 34.11
C LEU A 379 -5.04 -35.86 33.45
N GLY A 380 -5.80 -36.93 33.71
CA GLY A 380 -5.65 -38.24 33.06
C GLY A 380 -5.96 -38.25 31.56
N ASP A 381 -6.64 -37.22 31.06
CA ASP A 381 -6.96 -37.05 29.63
C ASP A 381 -5.90 -36.28 28.87
N ILE A 382 -4.79 -35.90 29.52
CA ILE A 382 -3.66 -35.18 28.91
C ILE A 382 -2.48 -36.15 28.71
N ASP A 383 -2.06 -36.33 27.46
CA ASP A 383 -0.87 -37.10 27.12
C ASP A 383 0.34 -36.17 27.04
N THR A 384 1.20 -36.25 28.05
CA THR A 384 2.41 -35.41 28.17
C THR A 384 3.65 -35.99 27.51
N SER A 385 3.51 -37.09 26.75
CA SER A 385 4.65 -37.83 26.20
C SER A 385 5.54 -37.02 25.28
N ALA A 386 5.01 -35.95 24.66
CA ALA A 386 5.77 -35.05 23.79
C ALA A 386 6.50 -33.92 24.54
N ILE A 387 6.21 -33.73 25.85
CA ILE A 387 6.79 -32.64 26.64
C ILE A 387 8.02 -33.16 27.37
N THR A 388 9.18 -32.61 27.06
CA THR A 388 10.48 -33.04 27.66
C THR A 388 10.89 -32.24 28.87
N ASP A 389 10.38 -31.03 29.03
CA ASP A 389 10.61 -30.17 30.21
C ASP A 389 9.28 -29.82 30.88
N MET A 390 9.13 -30.25 32.15
CA MET A 390 7.96 -29.99 33.00
C MET A 390 8.32 -29.12 34.22
N SER A 391 9.46 -28.45 34.23
CA SER A 391 9.80 -27.50 35.29
C SER A 391 8.82 -26.34 35.32
N GLU A 392 8.41 -25.91 36.51
CA GLU A 392 7.51 -24.75 36.71
C GLU A 392 6.09 -24.84 36.07
N LEU A 393 5.55 -26.08 35.99
CA LEU A 393 4.15 -26.32 35.57
C LEU A 393 3.17 -26.15 36.71
#